data_021784ecfb98b6165aac265963fea314
#
_entry.id   021784ecfb98b6165aac265963fea314
#
_cell.length_a   1.000
_cell.length_b   1.000
_cell.length_c   1.000
_cell.angle_alpha   90.00
_cell.angle_beta   90.00
_cell.angle_gamma   90.00
#
_symmetry.space_group_name_H-M   'P 1'
#
loop_
_entity.id
_entity.type
_entity.pdbx_description
1 polymer ?
#
loop_
_entity_poly.entity_id
_entity_poly.type
_entity_poly.pdbx_seq_one_letter_code
_entity_poly.pdbx_strand_id
1 'polypeptide(L)'
;FDDCIDHALVVPTGMANLQTSHKSGETTVNWQYPEGGEFFCRSPEQAIVLVDLEQVTETSLAAWCKDRLLELFPDEVKGLEISFVPEAISGAFYHYSHGLHQHDGNCQRIAHGHRSRIEIFLDGARDTGVEQQWAETFHDIYIGTRNHLLAEPSAEHHYQYDAPQGQFEIRLPAEHCYLIETETTVEQIACHLAAQVKAEYPDREVMVRAFEGVGKGAIATA
;
A
#
# COMPACT_ATOMS: atom_id res chain seq x y z
N PHE A 1 -2.39 -15.37 -10.06
CA PHE A 1 -2.45 -14.30 -9.07
C PHE A 1 -1.35 -13.27 -9.34
N ASP A 2 -0.09 -13.69 -9.38
CA ASP A 2 1.10 -12.84 -9.53
C ASP A 2 1.07 -12.00 -10.84
N ASP A 3 0.54 -12.56 -11.91
CA ASP A 3 0.46 -11.89 -13.21
C ASP A 3 -0.73 -10.93 -13.33
N CYS A 4 -1.68 -10.94 -12.39
CA CYS A 4 -2.94 -10.22 -12.52
C CYS A 4 -3.16 -9.17 -11.44
N ILE A 5 -3.20 -9.56 -10.17
CA ILE A 5 -3.60 -8.67 -9.07
C ILE A 5 -2.51 -8.42 -8.02
N ASP A 6 -1.44 -9.21 -8.03
CA ASP A 6 -0.34 -9.01 -7.10
C ASP A 6 0.34 -7.65 -7.32
N HIS A 7 0.50 -6.86 -6.26
CA HIS A 7 1.04 -5.50 -6.31
C HIS A 7 0.30 -4.54 -7.27
N ALA A 8 -0.92 -4.84 -7.68
CA ALA A 8 -1.72 -3.97 -8.53
C ALA A 8 -2.73 -3.15 -7.73
N LEU A 9 -3.02 -1.96 -8.19
CA LEU A 9 -4.16 -1.17 -7.73
C LEU A 9 -5.44 -1.79 -8.31
N VAL A 10 -6.26 -2.41 -7.47
CA VAL A 10 -7.56 -2.97 -7.87
C VAL A 10 -8.62 -1.89 -7.77
N VAL A 11 -9.24 -1.55 -8.91
CA VAL A 11 -10.19 -0.43 -9.03
C VAL A 11 -11.57 -0.94 -9.41
N PRO A 12 -12.59 -0.77 -8.54
CA PRO A 12 -13.97 -1.16 -8.83
C PRO A 12 -14.63 -0.15 -9.77
N THR A 13 -14.92 -0.54 -11.01
CA THR A 13 -15.45 0.37 -12.05
C THR A 13 -16.87 0.85 -11.80
N GLY A 14 -17.63 0.18 -10.92
CA GLY A 14 -18.96 0.61 -10.47
C GLY A 14 -18.96 1.68 -9.37
N MET A 15 -17.79 2.09 -8.87
CA MET A 15 -17.71 3.08 -7.80
C MET A 15 -18.16 4.47 -8.27
N ALA A 16 -18.92 5.17 -7.43
CA ALA A 16 -19.37 6.53 -7.72
C ALA A 16 -18.19 7.52 -7.79
N ASN A 17 -18.31 8.54 -8.65
CA ASN A 17 -17.32 9.59 -8.87
C ASN A 17 -15.96 9.10 -9.37
N LEU A 18 -15.91 7.90 -9.92
CA LEU A 18 -14.73 7.31 -10.54
C LEU A 18 -14.71 7.60 -12.04
N GLN A 19 -13.56 7.99 -12.54
CA GLN A 19 -13.27 8.07 -13.97
C GLN A 19 -12.01 7.28 -14.28
N THR A 20 -12.06 6.47 -15.31
CA THR A 20 -10.91 5.70 -15.79
C THR A 20 -10.69 5.94 -17.27
N SER A 21 -9.47 5.93 -17.70
CA SER A 21 -9.12 5.95 -19.12
C SER A 21 -7.90 5.09 -19.40
N HIS A 22 -7.84 4.54 -20.61
CA HIS A 22 -6.70 3.78 -21.09
C HIS A 22 -6.16 4.41 -22.36
N LYS A 23 -4.86 4.70 -22.39
CA LYS A 23 -4.20 5.29 -23.56
C LYS A 23 -2.75 4.91 -23.60
N SER A 24 -2.29 4.42 -24.75
CA SER A 24 -0.86 4.14 -25.04
C SER A 24 -0.20 3.17 -24.05
N GLY A 25 -0.96 2.17 -23.53
CA GLY A 25 -0.45 1.18 -22.58
C GLY A 25 -0.41 1.67 -21.13
N GLU A 26 -1.01 2.84 -20.85
CA GLU A 26 -1.19 3.37 -19.49
C GLU A 26 -2.66 3.42 -19.12
N THR A 27 -2.95 3.16 -17.86
CA THR A 27 -4.27 3.35 -17.26
C THR A 27 -4.23 4.53 -16.30
N THR A 28 -5.21 5.42 -16.43
CA THR A 28 -5.42 6.55 -15.53
C THR A 28 -6.69 6.32 -14.73
N VAL A 29 -6.61 6.54 -13.43
CA VAL A 29 -7.71 6.50 -12.47
C VAL A 29 -7.85 7.86 -11.83
N ASN A 30 -9.07 8.36 -11.77
CA ASN A 30 -9.43 9.62 -11.14
C ASN A 30 -10.66 9.41 -10.28
N TRP A 31 -10.58 9.69 -9.00
CA TRP A 31 -11.68 9.54 -8.07
C TRP A 31 -11.79 10.73 -7.14
N GLN A 32 -13.01 11.20 -6.92
CA GLN A 32 -13.28 12.32 -6.02
C GLN A 32 -13.70 11.79 -4.65
N TYR A 33 -12.96 12.18 -3.61
CA TYR A 33 -13.33 11.87 -2.24
C TYR A 33 -14.66 12.54 -1.86
N PRO A 34 -15.55 11.86 -1.12
CA PRO A 34 -16.81 12.43 -0.67
C PRO A 34 -16.63 13.70 0.19
N GLU A 35 -15.59 13.76 0.98
CA GLU A 35 -15.19 14.87 1.87
C GLU A 35 -14.44 15.99 1.15
N GLY A 36 -14.11 15.81 -0.10
CA GLY A 36 -13.33 16.72 -0.94
C GLY A 36 -11.92 16.24 -1.19
N GLY A 37 -11.31 16.75 -2.26
CA GLY A 37 -10.01 16.28 -2.75
C GLY A 37 -10.13 15.20 -3.82
N GLU A 38 -9.01 14.87 -4.43
CA GLU A 38 -8.91 13.96 -5.57
C GLU A 38 -7.84 12.90 -5.36
N PHE A 39 -8.19 11.66 -5.68
CA PHE A 39 -7.23 10.60 -5.93
C PHE A 39 -6.97 10.52 -7.42
N PHE A 40 -5.71 10.65 -7.80
CA PHE A 40 -5.25 10.45 -9.17
C PHE A 40 -4.15 9.39 -9.19
N CYS A 41 -4.23 8.42 -10.09
CA CYS A 41 -3.16 7.47 -10.35
C CYS A 41 -3.05 7.21 -11.85
N ARG A 42 -1.84 7.36 -12.40
CA ARG A 42 -1.49 6.96 -13.74
C ARG A 42 -0.31 6.00 -13.70
N SER A 43 -0.48 4.85 -14.30
CA SER A 43 0.52 3.79 -14.28
C SER A 43 0.43 2.94 -15.55
N PRO A 44 1.47 2.18 -15.87
CA PRO A 44 1.40 1.15 -16.89
C PRO A 44 0.20 0.22 -16.63
N GLU A 45 -0.45 -0.26 -17.69
CA GLU A 45 -1.71 -1.01 -17.62
C GLU A 45 -1.66 -2.24 -16.70
N GLN A 46 -0.50 -2.89 -16.59
CA GLN A 46 -0.32 -4.06 -15.72
C GLN A 46 -0.29 -3.71 -14.22
N ALA A 47 -0.18 -2.43 -13.85
CA ALA A 47 -0.16 -1.98 -12.47
C ALA A 47 -1.55 -1.60 -11.92
N ILE A 48 -2.58 -1.55 -12.78
CA ILE A 48 -3.94 -1.17 -12.42
C ILE A 48 -4.90 -2.22 -12.98
N VAL A 49 -5.69 -2.84 -12.11
CA VAL A 49 -6.69 -3.84 -12.50
C VAL A 49 -8.09 -3.28 -12.31
N LEU A 50 -8.78 -3.07 -13.41
CA LEU A 50 -10.18 -2.65 -13.41
C LEU A 50 -11.09 -3.88 -13.22
N VAL A 51 -11.88 -3.86 -12.16
CA VAL A 51 -12.84 -4.93 -11.84
C VAL A 51 -14.27 -4.42 -11.95
N ASP A 52 -15.15 -5.22 -12.54
CA ASP A 52 -16.58 -4.88 -12.71
C ASP A 52 -17.33 -5.15 -11.40
N LEU A 53 -17.04 -4.34 -10.40
CA LEU A 53 -17.59 -4.40 -9.05
C LEU A 53 -18.00 -2.99 -8.62
N GLU A 54 -18.97 -2.87 -7.71
CA GLU A 54 -19.29 -1.61 -7.05
C GLU A 54 -18.29 -1.30 -5.93
N GLN A 55 -17.80 -2.35 -5.24
CA GLN A 55 -16.85 -2.25 -4.13
C GLN A 55 -15.96 -3.48 -4.08
N VAL A 56 -14.68 -3.27 -3.77
CA VAL A 56 -13.72 -4.34 -3.49
C VAL A 56 -13.86 -4.75 -2.02
N THR A 57 -14.35 -5.97 -1.82
CA THR A 57 -14.38 -6.68 -0.53
C THR A 57 -13.73 -8.04 -0.70
N GLU A 58 -13.38 -8.73 0.40
CA GLU A 58 -12.86 -10.10 0.32
C GLU A 58 -13.81 -11.01 -0.48
N THR A 59 -15.12 -10.89 -0.26
CA THR A 59 -16.13 -11.71 -0.94
C THR A 59 -16.28 -11.36 -2.42
N SER A 60 -16.38 -10.08 -2.77
CA SER A 60 -16.56 -9.65 -4.16
C SER A 60 -15.31 -9.94 -5.00
N LEU A 61 -14.12 -9.71 -4.43
CA LEU A 61 -12.85 -10.02 -5.08
C LEU A 61 -12.64 -11.53 -5.25
N ALA A 62 -13.01 -12.35 -4.25
CA ALA A 62 -12.95 -13.81 -4.35
C ALA A 62 -13.86 -14.33 -5.48
N ALA A 63 -15.07 -13.79 -5.60
CA ALA A 63 -15.99 -14.13 -6.68
C ALA A 63 -15.41 -13.74 -8.05
N TRP A 64 -14.91 -12.53 -8.20
CA TRP A 64 -14.28 -12.03 -9.42
C TRP A 64 -13.05 -12.90 -9.82
N CYS A 65 -12.19 -13.23 -8.86
CA CYS A 65 -11.03 -14.11 -9.09
C CYS A 65 -11.47 -15.52 -9.52
N LYS A 66 -12.51 -16.05 -8.88
CA LYS A 66 -13.07 -17.37 -9.22
C LYS A 66 -13.52 -17.43 -10.70
N ASP A 67 -14.27 -16.44 -11.17
CA ASP A 67 -14.78 -16.41 -12.52
C ASP A 67 -13.64 -16.34 -13.55
N ARG A 68 -12.65 -15.50 -13.30
CA ARG A 68 -11.44 -15.39 -14.13
C ARG A 68 -10.59 -16.66 -14.16
N LEU A 69 -10.42 -17.31 -13.02
CA LEU A 69 -9.63 -18.52 -12.94
C LEU A 69 -10.35 -19.72 -13.60
N LEU A 70 -11.66 -19.82 -13.49
CA LEU A 70 -12.42 -20.88 -14.15
C LEU A 70 -12.22 -20.91 -15.67
N GLU A 71 -12.03 -19.74 -16.29
CA GLU A 71 -11.74 -19.63 -17.73
C GLU A 71 -10.36 -20.24 -18.12
N LEU A 72 -9.44 -20.35 -17.17
CA LEU A 72 -8.10 -20.88 -17.39
C LEU A 72 -7.96 -22.38 -17.10
N PHE A 73 -8.96 -22.98 -16.44
CA PHE A 73 -8.94 -24.40 -16.11
C PHE A 73 -9.57 -25.27 -17.25
N PRO A 74 -9.13 -26.53 -17.36
CA PRO A 74 -9.78 -27.47 -18.29
C PRO A 74 -11.26 -27.70 -17.97
N ASP A 75 -12.04 -28.09 -18.98
CA ASP A 75 -13.49 -28.33 -18.88
C ASP A 75 -13.90 -29.36 -17.82
N GLU A 76 -12.99 -30.22 -17.39
CA GLU A 76 -13.19 -31.18 -16.31
C GLU A 76 -13.34 -30.54 -14.94
N VAL A 77 -12.79 -29.33 -14.73
CA VAL A 77 -12.97 -28.56 -13.50
C VAL A 77 -14.33 -27.88 -13.50
N LYS A 78 -15.27 -28.43 -12.72
CA LYS A 78 -16.67 -27.97 -12.68
C LYS A 78 -16.96 -26.92 -11.60
N GLY A 79 -15.97 -26.62 -10.76
CA GLY A 79 -16.11 -25.61 -9.72
C GLY A 79 -14.79 -25.27 -9.07
N LEU A 80 -14.71 -24.05 -8.56
CA LEU A 80 -13.59 -23.49 -7.83
C LEU A 80 -14.15 -22.70 -6.64
N GLU A 81 -13.54 -22.80 -5.50
CA GLU A 81 -13.81 -21.97 -4.33
C GLU A 81 -12.55 -21.18 -3.98
N ILE A 82 -12.72 -19.88 -3.74
CA ILE A 82 -11.64 -18.98 -3.34
C ILE A 82 -12.07 -18.29 -2.06
N SER A 83 -11.18 -18.26 -1.08
CA SER A 83 -11.34 -17.49 0.14
C SER A 83 -10.05 -16.76 0.47
N PHE A 84 -10.17 -15.53 0.96
CA PHE A 84 -9.06 -14.80 1.56
C PHE A 84 -9.06 -15.04 3.06
N VAL A 85 -7.91 -15.46 3.59
CA VAL A 85 -7.72 -15.69 5.02
C VAL A 85 -6.70 -14.67 5.51
N PRO A 86 -7.13 -13.58 6.16
CA PRO A 86 -6.20 -12.57 6.66
C PRO A 86 -5.29 -13.15 7.75
N GLU A 87 -4.06 -12.63 7.85
CA GLU A 87 -3.17 -12.95 8.97
C GLU A 87 -3.86 -12.62 10.30
N ALA A 88 -3.83 -13.57 11.24
CA ALA A 88 -4.31 -13.33 12.60
C ALA A 88 -3.26 -12.49 13.36
N ILE A 89 -3.43 -11.18 13.39
CA ILE A 89 -2.55 -10.25 14.10
C ILE A 89 -3.08 -10.02 15.50
N SER A 90 -2.23 -10.29 16.51
CA SER A 90 -2.50 -9.94 17.89
C SER A 90 -1.73 -8.64 18.22
N GLY A 91 -2.46 -7.53 18.39
CA GLY A 91 -1.88 -6.22 18.66
C GLY A 91 -2.14 -5.20 17.58
N ALA A 92 -1.37 -4.12 17.57
CA ALA A 92 -1.51 -3.03 16.63
C ALA A 92 -1.11 -3.43 15.20
N PHE A 93 -1.92 -3.04 14.23
CA PHE A 93 -1.63 -3.20 12.81
C PHE A 93 -2.23 -2.03 12.01
N TYR A 94 -1.75 -1.86 10.81
CA TYR A 94 -2.20 -0.81 9.89
C TYR A 94 -2.18 -1.31 8.44
N HIS A 95 -2.88 -0.59 7.59
CA HIS A 95 -2.78 -0.75 6.15
C HIS A 95 -2.11 0.48 5.57
N TYR A 96 -1.17 0.28 4.67
CA TYR A 96 -0.55 1.37 3.94
C TYR A 96 -0.33 1.00 2.49
N SER A 97 -0.21 1.99 1.64
CA SER A 97 0.24 1.82 0.26
C SER A 97 1.49 2.63 -0.01
N HIS A 98 2.26 2.20 -0.96
CA HIS A 98 3.50 2.84 -1.37
C HIS A 98 3.95 2.38 -2.77
N GLY A 99 5.13 2.82 -3.22
CA GLY A 99 5.84 2.30 -4.37
C GLY A 99 7.34 2.34 -4.15
N LEU A 100 8.05 1.30 -4.60
CA LEU A 100 9.50 1.16 -4.44
C LEU A 100 10.20 1.38 -5.78
N HIS A 101 10.59 2.62 -6.07
CA HIS A 101 11.21 3.03 -7.34
C HIS A 101 12.46 2.21 -7.69
N GLN A 102 13.34 1.97 -6.71
CA GLN A 102 14.63 1.31 -6.92
C GLN A 102 14.57 -0.22 -6.78
N HIS A 103 13.39 -0.77 -6.53
CA HIS A 103 13.21 -2.21 -6.37
C HIS A 103 12.93 -2.88 -7.72
N ASP A 104 13.32 -4.15 -7.86
CA ASP A 104 12.96 -4.93 -9.06
C ASP A 104 11.53 -5.48 -8.96
N GLY A 105 10.94 -5.81 -10.12
CA GLY A 105 9.64 -6.47 -10.22
C GLY A 105 8.45 -5.58 -9.88
N ASN A 106 7.39 -6.19 -9.35
CA ASN A 106 6.09 -5.53 -9.16
C ASN A 106 6.06 -4.53 -8.00
N CYS A 107 7.02 -4.57 -7.07
CA CYS A 107 7.15 -3.59 -6.00
C CYS A 107 7.36 -2.15 -6.50
N GLN A 108 7.75 -1.98 -7.78
CA GLN A 108 7.82 -0.66 -8.44
C GLN A 108 6.46 0.01 -8.62
N ARG A 109 5.35 -0.74 -8.58
CA ARG A 109 4.01 -0.21 -8.79
C ARG A 109 3.64 0.74 -7.67
N ILE A 110 3.33 2.01 -8.02
CA ILE A 110 3.26 3.13 -7.10
C ILE A 110 2.14 3.05 -6.07
N ALA A 111 1.13 2.21 -6.30
CA ALA A 111 -0.06 2.10 -5.45
C ALA A 111 -0.31 0.67 -4.98
N HIS A 112 0.75 -0.09 -4.67
CA HIS A 112 0.56 -1.37 -4.02
C HIS A 112 0.50 -1.21 -2.49
N GLY A 113 -0.19 -2.11 -1.82
CA GLY A 113 -0.47 -1.99 -0.39
C GLY A 113 -0.10 -3.21 0.43
N HIS A 114 0.06 -2.97 1.73
CA HIS A 114 0.37 -3.98 2.72
C HIS A 114 -0.55 -3.87 3.93
N ARG A 115 -0.86 -5.02 4.54
CA ARG A 115 -1.37 -5.11 5.89
C ARG A 115 -0.22 -5.49 6.81
N SER A 116 0.13 -4.58 7.72
CA SER A 116 1.36 -4.65 8.50
C SER A 116 1.11 -4.55 9.98
N ARG A 117 1.80 -5.38 10.76
CA ARG A 117 1.88 -5.21 12.21
C ARG A 117 3.13 -4.42 12.58
N ILE A 118 3.12 -3.84 13.78
CA ILE A 118 4.23 -3.12 14.36
C ILE A 118 4.46 -3.60 15.79
N GLU A 119 5.72 -3.74 16.20
CA GLU A 119 6.12 -4.03 17.56
C GLU A 119 7.19 -3.03 17.99
N ILE A 120 6.96 -2.33 19.12
CA ILE A 120 7.86 -1.30 19.64
C ILE A 120 8.27 -1.68 21.04
N PHE A 121 9.56 -1.61 21.30
CA PHE A 121 10.17 -1.94 22.59
C PHE A 121 10.93 -0.75 23.13
N LEU A 122 10.66 -0.41 24.39
CA LEU A 122 11.36 0.59 25.17
C LEU A 122 12.10 -0.10 26.32
N ASP A 123 13.43 0.01 26.38
CA ASP A 123 14.31 -0.69 27.33
C ASP A 123 14.06 -2.21 27.37
N GLY A 124 13.84 -2.80 26.19
CA GLY A 124 13.59 -4.23 26.03
C GLY A 124 12.16 -4.69 26.37
N ALA A 125 11.28 -3.83 26.88
CA ALA A 125 9.89 -4.14 27.16
C ALA A 125 8.98 -3.63 26.03
N ARG A 126 8.05 -4.47 25.57
CA ARG A 126 7.09 -4.10 24.51
C ARG A 126 6.12 -3.03 25.03
N ASP A 127 5.95 -1.95 24.27
CA ASP A 127 5.04 -0.84 24.59
C ASP A 127 3.87 -0.81 23.59
N THR A 128 2.75 -1.40 23.99
CA THR A 128 1.55 -1.49 23.13
C THR A 128 0.83 -0.15 22.96
N GLY A 129 1.08 0.82 23.82
CA GLY A 129 0.51 2.18 23.68
C GLY A 129 1.17 2.93 22.52
N VAL A 130 2.50 2.89 22.45
CA VAL A 130 3.27 3.50 21.35
C VAL A 130 3.00 2.77 20.03
N GLU A 131 2.85 1.43 20.06
CA GLU A 131 2.45 0.65 18.89
C GLU A 131 1.10 1.11 18.33
N GLN A 132 0.10 1.28 19.19
CA GLN A 132 -1.24 1.70 18.80
C GLN A 132 -1.23 3.12 18.20
N GLN A 133 -0.47 4.04 18.79
CA GLN A 133 -0.33 5.40 18.29
C GLN A 133 0.24 5.43 16.85
N TRP A 134 1.27 4.62 16.58
CA TRP A 134 1.84 4.52 15.25
C TRP A 134 0.95 3.78 14.26
N ALA A 135 0.23 2.76 14.70
CA ALA A 135 -0.75 2.09 13.86
C ALA A 135 -1.91 3.02 13.47
N GLU A 136 -2.34 3.93 14.35
CA GLU A 136 -3.31 4.98 14.03
C GLU A 136 -2.75 6.02 13.07
N THR A 137 -1.48 6.42 13.25
CA THR A 137 -0.79 7.35 12.33
C THR A 137 -0.67 6.78 10.91
N PHE A 138 -0.47 5.48 10.79
CA PHE A 138 -0.30 4.79 9.50
C PHE A 138 -1.58 4.13 8.97
N HIS A 139 -2.71 4.37 9.62
CA HIS A 139 -3.98 3.76 9.22
C HIS A 139 -4.43 4.26 7.86
N ASP A 140 -4.52 3.35 6.87
CA ASP A 140 -4.96 3.61 5.50
C ASP A 140 -4.23 4.79 4.82
N ILE A 141 -2.91 4.88 5.04
CA ILE A 141 -2.05 5.97 4.60
C ILE A 141 -1.23 5.59 3.36
N TYR A 142 -0.90 6.55 2.53
CA TYR A 142 0.15 6.44 1.53
C TYR A 142 1.49 6.89 2.13
N ILE A 143 2.45 5.97 2.25
CA ILE A 143 3.81 6.33 2.69
C ILE A 143 4.63 6.69 1.46
N GLY A 144 4.90 7.98 1.30
CA GLY A 144 5.63 8.52 0.16
C GLY A 144 7.08 8.88 0.50
N THR A 145 7.92 8.85 -0.53
CA THR A 145 9.32 9.26 -0.47
C THR A 145 9.47 10.70 -0.92
N ARG A 146 10.16 11.55 -0.15
CA ARG A 146 10.37 12.97 -0.50
C ARG A 146 10.99 13.15 -1.88
N ASN A 147 11.93 12.29 -2.26
CA ASN A 147 12.63 12.37 -3.54
C ASN A 147 11.72 12.14 -4.77
N HIS A 148 10.52 11.60 -4.58
CA HIS A 148 9.56 11.37 -5.65
C HIS A 148 8.50 12.48 -5.76
N LEU A 149 8.51 13.47 -4.84
CA LEU A 149 7.64 14.63 -4.93
C LEU A 149 8.01 15.50 -6.12
N LEU A 150 7.03 15.88 -6.92
CA LEU A 150 7.22 16.83 -8.03
C LEU A 150 7.32 18.30 -7.57
N ALA A 151 6.81 18.59 -6.37
CA ALA A 151 6.82 19.92 -5.77
C ALA A 151 6.89 19.81 -4.24
N GLU A 152 7.20 20.93 -3.58
CA GLU A 152 7.13 21.00 -2.12
C GLU A 152 5.73 20.61 -1.62
N PRO A 153 5.64 19.92 -0.48
CA PRO A 153 4.38 19.49 0.10
C PRO A 153 3.37 20.64 0.26
N SER A 154 2.15 20.40 -0.17
CA SER A 154 1.03 21.34 -0.10
C SER A 154 -0.23 20.61 0.37
N ALA A 155 -1.42 21.13 0.08
CA ALA A 155 -2.68 20.44 0.36
C ALA A 155 -2.84 19.11 -0.38
N GLU A 156 -2.06 18.91 -1.45
CA GLU A 156 -1.93 17.65 -2.17
C GLU A 156 -0.46 17.27 -2.26
N HIS A 157 -0.17 15.98 -2.20
CA HIS A 157 1.12 15.41 -2.53
C HIS A 157 1.08 14.75 -3.91
N HIS A 158 2.05 15.08 -4.75
CA HIS A 158 2.15 14.59 -6.11
C HIS A 158 3.50 13.88 -6.31
N TYR A 159 3.45 12.55 -6.42
CA TYR A 159 4.62 11.70 -6.59
C TYR A 159 4.72 11.17 -8.01
N GLN A 160 5.94 11.11 -8.53
CA GLN A 160 6.22 10.54 -9.83
C GLN A 160 7.62 9.92 -9.87
N TYR A 161 7.75 8.83 -10.61
CA TYR A 161 9.04 8.24 -10.96
C TYR A 161 8.94 7.38 -12.21
N ASP A 162 10.09 7.17 -12.86
CA ASP A 162 10.27 6.24 -13.97
C ASP A 162 11.00 5.00 -13.47
N ALA A 163 10.48 3.81 -13.77
CA ALA A 163 11.04 2.53 -13.41
C ALA A 163 11.05 1.58 -14.62
N PRO A 164 11.72 0.43 -14.60
CA PRO A 164 11.76 -0.50 -15.73
C PRO A 164 10.39 -0.91 -16.28
N GLN A 165 9.34 -0.91 -15.46
CA GLN A 165 7.97 -1.22 -15.89
C GLN A 165 7.26 -0.03 -16.57
N GLY A 166 7.79 1.18 -16.49
CA GLY A 166 7.23 2.40 -17.06
C GLY A 166 7.18 3.58 -16.09
N GLN A 167 6.40 4.60 -16.44
CA GLN A 167 6.21 5.77 -15.60
C GLN A 167 5.04 5.56 -14.64
N PHE A 168 5.25 5.97 -13.40
CA PHE A 168 4.28 5.90 -12.33
C PHE A 168 4.01 7.28 -11.74
N GLU A 169 2.75 7.61 -11.56
CA GLU A 169 2.32 8.89 -11.01
C GLU A 169 1.11 8.69 -10.08
N ILE A 170 1.15 9.32 -8.90
CA ILE A 170 0.03 9.33 -7.96
C ILE A 170 -0.10 10.71 -7.31
N ARG A 171 -1.34 11.17 -7.14
CA ARG A 171 -1.67 12.40 -6.43
C ARG A 171 -2.78 12.15 -5.44
N LEU A 172 -2.60 12.64 -4.23
CA LEU A 172 -3.47 12.40 -3.08
C LEU A 172 -3.56 13.66 -2.22
N PRO A 173 -4.69 13.90 -1.53
CA PRO A 173 -4.73 14.88 -0.44
C PRO A 173 -3.65 14.59 0.62
N ALA A 174 -3.06 15.64 1.16
CA ALA A 174 -1.95 15.53 2.11
C ALA A 174 -2.30 14.75 3.38
N GLU A 175 -3.56 14.81 3.82
CA GLU A 175 -4.06 14.06 4.97
C GLU A 175 -4.04 12.53 4.78
N HIS A 176 -3.98 12.06 3.54
CA HIS A 176 -3.84 10.64 3.21
C HIS A 176 -2.38 10.24 2.95
N CYS A 177 -1.42 11.12 3.25
CA CYS A 177 -0.01 10.89 2.97
C CYS A 177 0.84 10.99 4.24
N TYR A 178 1.82 10.11 4.36
CA TYR A 178 2.91 10.24 5.30
C TYR A 178 4.24 10.28 4.53
N LEU A 179 5.10 11.27 4.81
CA LEU A 179 6.31 11.52 4.03
C LEU A 179 7.56 11.09 4.82
N ILE A 180 8.38 10.24 4.20
CA ILE A 180 9.71 9.90 4.72
C ILE A 180 10.81 10.34 3.76
N GLU A 181 12.05 10.45 4.28
CA GLU A 181 13.19 10.95 3.50
C GLU A 181 13.85 9.88 2.61
N THR A 182 13.55 8.61 2.86
CA THR A 182 14.15 7.45 2.19
C THR A 182 13.14 6.70 1.34
N GLU A 183 13.59 5.70 0.57
CA GLU A 183 12.70 4.69 0.01
C GLU A 183 11.86 4.03 1.10
N THR A 184 10.65 3.60 0.75
CA THR A 184 9.66 3.07 1.70
C THR A 184 9.77 1.55 1.88
N THR A 185 11.00 0.99 1.81
CA THR A 185 11.22 -0.42 2.15
C THR A 185 10.94 -0.65 3.64
N VAL A 186 10.59 -1.87 4.01
CA VAL A 186 10.27 -2.20 5.40
C VAL A 186 11.43 -1.91 6.35
N GLU A 187 12.69 -2.06 5.87
CA GLU A 187 13.89 -1.70 6.63
C GLU A 187 13.96 -0.20 6.91
N GLN A 188 13.70 0.63 5.90
CA GLN A 188 13.73 2.08 6.03
C GLN A 188 12.53 2.60 6.86
N ILE A 189 11.37 1.98 6.73
CA ILE A 189 10.22 2.26 7.61
C ILE A 189 10.58 1.93 9.06
N ALA A 190 11.20 0.77 9.32
CA ALA A 190 11.64 0.41 10.67
C ALA A 190 12.67 1.41 11.25
N CYS A 191 13.66 1.83 10.43
CA CYS A 191 14.63 2.83 10.82
C CYS A 191 13.98 4.19 11.11
N HIS A 192 13.07 4.63 10.25
CA HIS A 192 12.32 5.87 10.44
C HIS A 192 11.53 5.85 11.75
N LEU A 193 10.76 4.79 11.99
CA LEU A 193 9.98 4.62 13.21
C LEU A 193 10.88 4.60 14.45
N ALA A 194 12.03 3.88 14.42
CA ALA A 194 12.96 3.85 15.53
C ALA A 194 13.49 5.25 15.84
N ALA A 195 13.84 6.04 14.82
CA ALA A 195 14.31 7.41 14.99
C ALA A 195 13.21 8.33 15.56
N GLN A 196 11.97 8.22 15.09
CA GLN A 196 10.87 9.03 15.61
C GLN A 196 10.53 8.70 17.06
N VAL A 197 10.45 7.41 17.40
CA VAL A 197 10.22 6.95 18.77
C VAL A 197 11.38 7.38 19.68
N LYS A 198 12.62 7.31 19.20
CA LYS A 198 13.79 7.79 19.96
C LYS A 198 13.73 9.30 20.25
N ALA A 199 13.23 10.09 19.30
CA ALA A 199 13.04 11.53 19.50
C ALA A 199 11.99 11.84 20.59
N GLU A 200 10.95 11.00 20.71
CA GLU A 200 9.93 11.12 21.77
C GLU A 200 10.44 10.60 23.12
N TYR A 201 11.29 9.56 23.11
CA TYR A 201 11.82 8.89 24.31
C TYR A 201 13.36 8.92 24.31
N PRO A 202 14.01 10.10 24.44
CA PRO A 202 15.44 10.27 24.22
C PRO A 202 16.32 9.46 25.19
N ASP A 203 15.83 9.18 26.39
CA ASP A 203 16.57 8.46 27.45
C ASP A 203 16.32 6.95 27.46
N ARG A 204 15.50 6.42 26.53
CA ARG A 204 15.17 5.00 26.46
C ARG A 204 15.90 4.33 25.29
N GLU A 205 16.25 3.06 25.48
CA GLU A 205 16.64 2.20 24.34
C GLU A 205 15.41 1.86 23.51
N VAL A 206 15.48 2.10 22.21
CA VAL A 206 14.35 1.86 21.29
C VAL A 206 14.69 0.73 20.33
N MET A 207 13.77 -0.22 20.20
CA MET A 207 13.79 -1.22 19.15
C MET A 207 12.42 -1.28 18.48
N VAL A 208 12.38 -1.24 17.16
CA VAL A 208 11.18 -1.36 16.33
C VAL A 208 11.31 -2.59 15.45
N ARG A 209 10.23 -3.36 15.37
CA ARG A 209 10.01 -4.39 14.35
C ARG A 209 8.86 -3.97 13.47
N ALA A 210 9.14 -3.63 12.22
CA ALA A 210 8.14 -3.33 11.20
C ALA A 210 7.97 -4.53 10.27
N PHE A 211 6.75 -4.75 9.79
CA PHE A 211 6.43 -5.87 8.93
C PHE A 211 5.72 -5.40 7.66
N GLU A 212 5.80 -6.16 6.58
CA GLU A 212 5.08 -5.93 5.33
C GLU A 212 4.29 -7.17 4.88
N GLY A 213 3.97 -8.03 5.83
CA GLY A 213 3.22 -9.28 5.60
C GLY A 213 3.66 -10.39 6.54
N VAL A 214 3.15 -11.58 6.28
CA VAL A 214 3.40 -12.76 7.11
C VAL A 214 4.88 -13.16 7.07
N GLY A 215 5.54 -13.08 8.23
CA GLY A 215 6.93 -13.53 8.38
C GLY A 215 7.98 -12.67 7.66
N LYS A 216 7.59 -11.55 7.03
CA LYS A 216 8.50 -10.62 6.35
C LYS A 216 8.51 -9.28 7.06
N GLY A 217 9.68 -8.84 7.50
CA GLY A 217 9.84 -7.60 8.23
C GLY A 217 11.29 -7.27 8.54
N ALA A 218 11.51 -6.12 9.19
CA ALA A 218 12.81 -5.61 9.57
C ALA A 218 12.85 -5.17 11.04
N ILE A 219 14.05 -5.11 11.60
CA ILE A 219 14.31 -4.65 12.96
C ILE A 219 15.27 -3.46 12.88
N ALA A 220 14.91 -2.38 13.59
CA ALA A 220 15.77 -1.22 13.77
C ALA A 220 15.89 -0.85 15.25
N THR A 221 17.04 -0.28 15.62
CA THR A 221 17.31 0.22 16.98
C THR A 221 17.80 1.66 16.94
N ALA A 222 17.52 2.43 18.00
CA ALA A 222 17.97 3.81 18.16
C ALA A 222 18.27 4.15 19.63
#